data_0e4fa55106c52cbb54a9f705b4c0db59
#
_entry.id   0e4fa55106c52cbb54a9f705b4c0db59
#
_cell.length_a   1.000
_cell.length_b   1.000
_cell.length_c   1.000
_cell.angle_alpha   90.00
_cell.angle_beta   90.00
_cell.angle_gamma   90.00
#
_symmetry.space_group_name_H-M   'P 1'
#
loop_
_entity.id
_entity.type
_entity.pdbx_description
1 polymer ?
#
loop_
_entity_poly.entity_id
_entity_poly.type
_entity_poly.pdbx_seq_one_letter_code
_entity_poly.pdbx_strand_id
1 'polypeptide(L)'
;QLAGAIKHPDTGRIQDLSEATNKEIDITDSSVLLYPCDGYGDEKLVRMLIEKEKPDAILLITDPRYFEWLFNIEDEIRTQIPITYLNIWDDLPAPMYNQEFYDSCDALFGISKQTKNINEMVLGDKVKNKVIKYIPHGLNHKKFFQLENNDKELNKFKSQFNNNGNKEFTLLFNSRNIRRKSIPDTILAWKYFLDTLSKEEREKCQLVMHTQPIDQNGTDLPAVIRFLFPEDDHNIVMSHQKLTIEQMNFLYNYADGVILLSSAEGWGLSLTESLLTGTPFIANVTGGMQDQMRFVDEKGKWFTPTPDVPSNHKKTYTECGEWALPVFPTNLSLVG
;
A
#
# COMPACT_ATOMS: atom_id res chain seq x y z
N GLN A 1 8.63 -3.19 20.07
CA GLN A 1 8.59 -3.53 18.64
C GLN A 1 9.85 -4.25 18.22
N LEU A 2 9.71 -5.38 17.50
CA LEU A 2 10.83 -6.03 16.82
C LEU A 2 11.01 -5.41 15.44
N ALA A 3 12.24 -5.07 15.09
CA ALA A 3 12.61 -4.60 13.76
C ALA A 3 13.69 -5.53 13.19
N GLY A 4 13.29 -6.34 12.21
CA GLY A 4 14.13 -7.34 11.60
C GLY A 4 14.71 -6.89 10.25
N ALA A 5 15.96 -7.24 10.01
CA ALA A 5 16.62 -7.19 8.71
C ALA A 5 17.73 -8.23 8.64
N ILE A 6 18.08 -8.66 7.44
CA ILE A 6 19.25 -9.52 7.27
C ILE A 6 20.50 -8.74 7.69
N LYS A 7 21.23 -9.25 8.69
CA LYS A 7 22.43 -8.61 9.25
C LYS A 7 22.16 -7.16 9.70
N HIS A 8 21.16 -6.97 10.53
CA HIS A 8 20.82 -5.64 11.04
C HIS A 8 22.02 -5.01 11.77
N PRO A 9 22.48 -3.82 11.38
CA PRO A 9 23.71 -3.22 11.93
C PRO A 9 23.61 -2.90 13.43
N ASP A 10 22.39 -2.66 13.94
CA ASP A 10 22.12 -2.30 15.33
C ASP A 10 21.57 -3.47 16.15
N THR A 11 21.73 -4.72 15.68
CA THR A 11 21.26 -5.92 16.43
C THR A 11 21.75 -5.87 17.87
N GLY A 12 20.82 -6.03 18.82
CA GLY A 12 21.07 -5.99 20.26
C GLY A 12 21.15 -4.59 20.87
N ARG A 13 21.03 -3.51 20.10
CA ARG A 13 20.97 -2.13 20.59
C ARG A 13 19.54 -1.64 20.63
N ILE A 14 18.93 -1.61 21.81
CA ILE A 14 17.56 -1.09 22.01
C ILE A 14 17.56 0.40 21.67
N GLN A 15 16.59 0.82 20.86
CA GLN A 15 16.37 2.22 20.51
C GLN A 15 15.06 2.68 21.15
N ASP A 16 15.11 3.78 21.89
CA ASP A 16 13.90 4.43 22.42
C ASP A 16 13.42 5.46 21.40
N LEU A 17 12.25 5.19 20.82
CA LEU A 17 11.60 6.04 19.82
C LEU A 17 10.39 6.80 20.40
N SER A 18 10.20 6.78 21.74
CA SER A 18 9.02 7.34 22.41
C SER A 18 8.85 8.82 22.11
N GLU A 19 9.88 9.64 22.28
CA GLU A 19 9.82 11.07 22.00
C GLU A 19 9.51 11.37 20.53
N ALA A 20 10.19 10.69 19.60
CA ALA A 20 9.98 10.86 18.18
C ALA A 20 8.55 10.47 17.78
N THR A 21 8.03 9.36 18.33
CA THR A 21 6.67 8.89 18.08
C THR A 21 5.64 9.85 18.66
N ASN A 22 5.82 10.29 19.90
CA ASN A 22 4.92 11.25 20.56
C ASN A 22 4.80 12.54 19.74
N LYS A 23 5.91 13.05 19.25
CA LYS A 23 5.94 14.24 18.38
C LYS A 23 5.27 14.00 17.04
N GLU A 24 5.46 12.83 16.44
CA GLU A 24 4.96 12.49 15.10
C GLU A 24 3.43 12.37 15.08
N ILE A 25 2.83 11.75 16.09
CA ILE A 25 1.39 11.50 16.16
C ILE A 25 0.65 12.39 17.16
N ASP A 26 1.35 13.39 17.75
CA ASP A 26 0.79 14.40 18.65
C ASP A 26 0.12 13.80 19.91
N ILE A 27 0.86 12.91 20.57
CA ILE A 27 0.50 12.34 21.89
C ILE A 27 1.65 12.57 22.87
N THR A 28 1.45 12.36 24.15
CA THR A 28 2.42 12.76 25.19
C THR A 28 3.03 11.63 26.00
N ASP A 29 2.43 10.45 25.98
CA ASP A 29 2.71 9.38 26.93
C ASP A 29 2.90 8.00 26.33
N SER A 30 3.19 7.90 25.02
CA SER A 30 3.53 6.61 24.43
C SER A 30 4.95 6.19 24.77
N SER A 31 5.14 4.89 24.97
CA SER A 31 6.46 4.25 25.08
C SER A 31 6.68 3.36 23.87
N VAL A 32 7.72 3.64 23.09
CA VAL A 32 8.06 2.87 21.88
C VAL A 32 9.51 2.45 21.93
N LEU A 33 9.75 1.21 22.33
CA LEU A 33 11.08 0.60 22.33
C LEU A 33 11.25 -0.28 21.09
N LEU A 34 12.28 -0.02 20.31
CA LEU A 34 12.64 -0.80 19.13
C LEU A 34 13.78 -1.76 19.48
N TYR A 35 13.54 -3.05 19.21
CA TYR A 35 14.52 -4.13 19.39
C TYR A 35 15.00 -4.58 18.00
N PRO A 36 16.13 -4.07 17.49
CA PRO A 36 16.71 -4.54 16.25
C PRO A 36 17.17 -5.99 16.39
N CYS A 37 16.74 -6.84 15.47
CA CYS A 37 17.08 -8.25 15.45
C CYS A 37 17.47 -8.71 14.03
N ASP A 38 18.14 -9.84 13.93
CA ASP A 38 18.39 -10.47 12.64
C ASP A 38 17.15 -11.25 12.19
N GLY A 39 16.82 -11.16 10.91
CA GLY A 39 15.62 -11.78 10.36
C GLY A 39 14.32 -11.26 10.98
N TYR A 40 13.43 -12.17 11.35
CA TYR A 40 12.11 -11.87 11.94
C TYR A 40 12.01 -12.21 13.43
N GLY A 41 13.16 -12.36 14.11
CA GLY A 41 13.24 -12.78 15.50
C GLY A 41 13.37 -14.30 15.66
N ASP A 42 13.38 -14.73 16.92
CA ASP A 42 13.48 -16.15 17.30
C ASP A 42 12.80 -16.41 18.65
N GLU A 43 12.69 -17.69 19.01
CA GLU A 43 12.05 -18.14 20.25
C GLU A 43 12.71 -17.57 21.52
N LYS A 44 14.05 -17.44 21.55
CA LYS A 44 14.77 -16.93 22.73
C LYS A 44 14.46 -15.47 22.96
N LEU A 45 14.44 -14.70 21.85
CA LEU A 45 14.15 -13.28 21.88
C LEU A 45 12.72 -13.02 22.37
N VAL A 46 11.72 -13.76 21.88
CA VAL A 46 10.34 -13.56 22.31
C VAL A 46 10.13 -13.92 23.77
N ARG A 47 10.71 -15.04 24.27
CA ARG A 47 10.63 -15.40 25.69
C ARG A 47 11.26 -14.34 26.58
N MET A 48 12.43 -13.84 26.19
CA MET A 48 13.12 -12.74 26.92
C MET A 48 12.26 -11.47 26.94
N LEU A 49 11.61 -11.11 25.84
CA LEU A 49 10.75 -9.93 25.78
C LEU A 49 9.47 -10.08 26.60
N ILE A 50 8.86 -11.28 26.63
CA ILE A 50 7.68 -11.55 27.46
C ILE A 50 8.05 -11.41 28.95
N GLU A 51 9.18 -11.95 29.38
CA GLU A 51 9.64 -11.86 30.76
C GLU A 51 9.99 -10.41 31.17
N LYS A 52 10.70 -9.71 30.29
CA LYS A 52 11.21 -8.36 30.56
C LYS A 52 10.15 -7.28 30.44
N GLU A 53 9.43 -7.27 29.31
CA GLU A 53 8.51 -6.18 28.96
C GLU A 53 7.06 -6.46 29.38
N LYS A 54 6.73 -7.72 29.70
CA LYS A 54 5.38 -8.17 30.14
C LYS A 54 4.26 -7.64 29.27
N PRO A 55 4.31 -7.89 27.94
CA PRO A 55 3.33 -7.36 27.01
C PRO A 55 1.94 -7.99 27.27
N ASP A 56 0.88 -7.23 26.99
CA ASP A 56 -0.51 -7.71 27.03
C ASP A 56 -0.91 -8.50 25.80
N ALA A 57 -0.21 -8.35 24.67
CA ALA A 57 -0.46 -9.06 23.42
C ALA A 57 0.77 -9.04 22.50
N ILE A 58 0.83 -9.99 21.60
CA ILE A 58 1.73 -9.97 20.43
C ILE A 58 0.93 -9.57 19.21
N LEU A 59 1.40 -8.57 18.46
CA LEU A 59 0.86 -8.20 17.17
C LEU A 59 1.86 -8.54 16.07
N LEU A 60 1.49 -9.49 15.21
CA LEU A 60 2.23 -9.85 14.00
C LEU A 60 1.76 -9.01 12.82
N ILE A 61 2.69 -8.62 11.95
CA ILE A 61 2.42 -7.93 10.69
C ILE A 61 3.30 -8.58 9.61
N THR A 62 2.85 -8.66 8.39
CA THR A 62 3.47 -9.27 7.22
C THR A 62 3.11 -10.74 7.02
N ASP A 63 3.83 -11.48 6.20
CA ASP A 63 3.54 -12.87 5.86
C ASP A 63 3.73 -13.78 7.09
N PRO A 64 2.74 -14.58 7.48
CA PRO A 64 2.82 -15.39 8.69
C PRO A 64 3.92 -16.47 8.62
N ARG A 65 4.32 -16.90 7.44
CA ARG A 65 5.40 -17.89 7.23
C ARG A 65 6.76 -17.44 7.78
N TYR A 66 6.97 -16.13 7.90
CA TYR A 66 8.18 -15.60 8.55
C TYR A 66 8.21 -15.80 10.06
N PHE A 67 7.08 -16.16 10.67
CA PHE A 67 6.91 -16.38 12.11
C PHE A 67 6.66 -17.85 12.46
N GLU A 68 7.00 -18.79 11.58
CA GLU A 68 6.86 -20.25 11.84
C GLU A 68 7.47 -20.65 13.18
N TRP A 69 8.62 -20.10 13.54
CA TRP A 69 9.27 -20.31 14.82
C TRP A 69 8.39 -19.91 16.02
N LEU A 70 7.55 -18.85 15.92
CA LEU A 70 6.61 -18.43 16.95
C LEU A 70 5.41 -19.40 17.01
N PHE A 71 4.89 -19.77 15.86
CA PHE A 71 3.76 -20.69 15.77
C PHE A 71 4.11 -22.10 16.26
N ASN A 72 5.37 -22.52 16.16
CA ASN A 72 5.83 -23.80 16.75
C ASN A 72 5.81 -23.84 18.28
N ILE A 73 5.73 -22.69 18.94
CA ILE A 73 5.62 -22.56 20.41
C ILE A 73 4.33 -21.83 20.83
N GLU A 74 3.33 -21.74 19.96
CA GLU A 74 2.12 -20.97 20.22
C GLU A 74 1.35 -21.45 21.44
N ASP A 75 1.31 -22.76 21.68
CA ASP A 75 0.68 -23.36 22.86
C ASP A 75 1.29 -22.86 24.17
N GLU A 76 2.62 -22.67 24.22
CA GLU A 76 3.32 -22.06 25.37
C GLU A 76 2.96 -20.58 25.51
N ILE A 77 3.03 -19.83 24.42
CA ILE A 77 2.86 -18.38 24.43
C ILE A 77 1.42 -17.98 24.77
N ARG A 78 0.43 -18.62 24.15
CA ARG A 78 -0.99 -18.30 24.32
C ARG A 78 -1.55 -18.64 25.68
N THR A 79 -0.83 -19.43 26.51
CA THR A 79 -1.18 -19.57 27.94
C THR A 79 -0.90 -18.31 28.74
N GLN A 80 -0.08 -17.39 28.23
CA GLN A 80 0.38 -16.18 28.90
C GLN A 80 -0.22 -14.93 28.28
N ILE A 81 -0.14 -14.81 26.95
CA ILE A 81 -0.57 -13.63 26.20
C ILE A 81 -1.17 -14.02 24.84
N PRO A 82 -2.19 -13.31 24.33
CA PRO A 82 -2.77 -13.57 23.04
C PRO A 82 -1.82 -13.21 21.89
N ILE A 83 -1.90 -14.00 20.81
CA ILE A 83 -1.27 -13.70 19.53
C ILE A 83 -2.31 -13.09 18.61
N THR A 84 -2.04 -11.89 18.08
CA THR A 84 -2.89 -11.18 17.13
C THR A 84 -2.13 -10.95 15.83
N TYR A 85 -2.85 -10.91 14.71
CA TYR A 85 -2.24 -10.80 13.40
C TYR A 85 -2.95 -9.75 12.54
N LEU A 86 -2.20 -8.72 12.13
CA LEU A 86 -2.63 -7.80 11.07
C LEU A 86 -2.25 -8.38 9.72
N ASN A 87 -3.23 -9.00 9.08
CA ASN A 87 -3.07 -9.62 7.78
C ASN A 87 -3.11 -8.56 6.68
N ILE A 88 -2.06 -8.56 5.85
CA ILE A 88 -1.89 -7.66 4.72
C ILE A 88 -2.00 -8.39 3.37
N TRP A 89 -2.59 -9.58 3.35
CA TRP A 89 -2.74 -10.38 2.13
C TRP A 89 -3.47 -9.60 1.05
N ASP A 90 -2.93 -9.58 -0.14
CA ASP A 90 -3.25 -8.60 -1.17
C ASP A 90 -4.04 -9.17 -2.36
N ASP A 91 -4.24 -10.50 -2.47
CA ASP A 91 -4.85 -11.10 -3.65
C ASP A 91 -5.66 -12.37 -3.37
N LEU A 92 -6.29 -12.88 -4.42
CA LEU A 92 -6.98 -14.16 -4.51
C LEU A 92 -6.15 -15.13 -5.39
N PRO A 93 -6.29 -16.46 -5.21
CA PRO A 93 -7.20 -17.17 -4.30
C PRO A 93 -6.83 -17.04 -2.83
N ALA A 94 -7.79 -17.38 -1.93
CA ALA A 94 -7.52 -17.42 -0.50
C ALA A 94 -6.39 -18.42 -0.19
N PRO A 95 -5.38 -18.02 0.61
CA PRO A 95 -4.21 -18.84 0.90
C PRO A 95 -4.53 -19.95 1.92
N MET A 96 -5.20 -21.01 1.48
CA MET A 96 -5.65 -22.10 2.36
C MET A 96 -4.49 -22.77 3.13
N TYR A 97 -3.28 -22.69 2.59
CA TYR A 97 -2.06 -23.18 3.25
C TYR A 97 -1.65 -22.36 4.49
N ASN A 98 -2.24 -21.18 4.71
CA ASN A 98 -2.04 -20.38 5.90
C ASN A 98 -3.03 -20.69 7.03
N GLN A 99 -3.92 -21.69 6.86
CA GLN A 99 -4.98 -21.98 7.82
C GLN A 99 -4.45 -22.24 9.23
N GLU A 100 -3.36 -23.00 9.37
CA GLU A 100 -2.77 -23.32 10.68
C GLU A 100 -2.25 -22.05 11.38
N PHE A 101 -1.58 -21.15 10.65
CA PHE A 101 -1.12 -19.87 11.20
C PHE A 101 -2.27 -18.99 11.66
N TYR A 102 -3.36 -18.93 10.86
CA TYR A 102 -4.53 -18.13 11.24
C TYR A 102 -5.28 -18.72 12.43
N ASP A 103 -5.33 -20.04 12.52
CA ASP A 103 -5.93 -20.75 13.65
C ASP A 103 -5.14 -20.58 14.95
N SER A 104 -3.83 -20.42 14.87
CA SER A 104 -2.94 -20.16 15.99
C SER A 104 -3.02 -18.72 16.52
N CYS A 105 -3.76 -17.83 15.84
CA CYS A 105 -3.99 -16.45 16.31
C CYS A 105 -5.34 -16.33 17.06
N ASP A 106 -5.37 -15.54 18.12
CA ASP A 106 -6.60 -15.23 18.88
C ASP A 106 -7.45 -14.17 18.17
N ALA A 107 -6.79 -13.25 17.46
CA ALA A 107 -7.46 -12.24 16.65
C ALA A 107 -6.75 -12.02 15.30
N LEU A 108 -7.56 -11.83 14.24
CA LEU A 108 -7.09 -11.50 12.90
C LEU A 108 -7.69 -10.18 12.43
N PHE A 109 -6.83 -9.29 12.02
CA PHE A 109 -7.21 -7.97 11.50
C PHE A 109 -6.91 -7.94 10.00
N GLY A 110 -7.94 -7.77 9.17
CA GLY A 110 -7.74 -7.59 7.73
C GLY A 110 -7.48 -6.12 7.41
N ILE A 111 -6.40 -5.85 6.70
CA ILE A 111 -6.04 -4.49 6.25
C ILE A 111 -7.07 -3.92 5.26
N SER A 112 -7.76 -4.80 4.54
CA SER A 112 -8.86 -4.48 3.65
C SER A 112 -10.07 -5.35 3.95
N LYS A 113 -11.22 -4.98 3.42
CA LYS A 113 -12.42 -5.82 3.50
C LYS A 113 -12.23 -7.15 2.77
N GLN A 114 -11.48 -7.14 1.65
CA GLN A 114 -11.10 -8.36 0.94
C GLN A 114 -10.24 -9.26 1.84
N THR A 115 -9.21 -8.70 2.49
CA THR A 115 -8.34 -9.46 3.40
C THR A 115 -9.12 -10.01 4.60
N LYS A 116 -10.08 -9.24 5.15
CA LYS A 116 -10.97 -9.74 6.20
C LYS A 116 -11.79 -10.95 5.71
N ASN A 117 -12.37 -10.87 4.51
CA ASN A 117 -13.11 -11.98 3.92
C ASN A 117 -12.20 -13.19 3.66
N ILE A 118 -10.96 -12.98 3.23
CA ILE A 118 -9.96 -14.04 3.06
C ILE A 118 -9.67 -14.73 4.40
N ASN A 119 -9.51 -13.98 5.50
CA ASN A 119 -9.34 -14.57 6.83
C ASN A 119 -10.52 -15.50 7.18
N GLU A 120 -11.74 -15.07 6.91
CA GLU A 120 -12.96 -15.84 7.15
C GLU A 120 -13.01 -17.10 6.27
N MET A 121 -12.66 -16.99 4.99
CA MET A 121 -12.61 -18.12 4.05
C MET A 121 -11.58 -19.17 4.46
N VAL A 122 -10.38 -18.74 4.84
CA VAL A 122 -9.28 -19.62 5.25
C VAL A 122 -9.61 -20.37 6.55
N LEU A 123 -10.23 -19.70 7.51
CA LEU A 123 -10.60 -20.30 8.80
C LEU A 123 -11.83 -21.21 8.69
N GLY A 124 -12.75 -20.95 7.77
CA GLY A 124 -13.99 -21.73 7.64
C GLY A 124 -14.79 -21.75 8.96
N ASP A 125 -15.18 -22.92 9.45
CA ASP A 125 -15.96 -23.06 10.68
C ASP A 125 -15.28 -22.53 11.96
N LYS A 126 -13.94 -22.40 11.95
CA LYS A 126 -13.14 -21.90 13.08
C LYS A 126 -13.34 -20.42 13.36
N VAL A 127 -13.91 -19.67 12.40
CA VAL A 127 -14.30 -18.25 12.55
C VAL A 127 -15.08 -17.97 13.83
N LYS A 128 -15.94 -18.91 14.26
CA LYS A 128 -16.82 -18.75 15.43
C LYS A 128 -16.07 -18.52 16.74
N ASN A 129 -14.81 -18.93 16.81
CA ASN A 129 -13.97 -18.87 18.00
C ASN A 129 -12.90 -17.78 17.93
N LYS A 130 -12.96 -16.90 16.93
CA LYS A 130 -11.93 -15.90 16.65
C LYS A 130 -12.49 -14.48 16.61
N VAL A 131 -11.66 -13.52 16.98
CA VAL A 131 -11.95 -12.11 16.75
C VAL A 131 -11.44 -11.73 15.36
N ILE A 132 -12.35 -11.45 14.43
CA ILE A 132 -11.98 -11.03 13.07
C ILE A 132 -12.52 -9.62 12.82
N LYS A 133 -11.65 -8.67 12.54
CA LYS A 133 -12.01 -7.27 12.32
C LYS A 133 -11.35 -6.72 11.04
N TYR A 134 -12.02 -5.75 10.44
CA TYR A 134 -11.47 -4.89 9.41
C TYR A 134 -10.78 -3.71 10.06
N ILE A 135 -9.49 -3.54 9.82
CA ILE A 135 -8.69 -2.40 10.30
C ILE A 135 -7.95 -1.82 9.09
N PRO A 136 -8.52 -0.78 8.44
CA PRO A 136 -7.90 -0.16 7.29
C PRO A 136 -6.59 0.53 7.65
N HIS A 137 -5.71 0.66 6.68
CA HIS A 137 -4.51 1.45 6.85
C HIS A 137 -4.85 2.93 7.02
N GLY A 138 -4.21 3.57 7.99
CA GLY A 138 -4.32 5.00 8.22
C GLY A 138 -3.06 5.75 7.79
N LEU A 139 -3.21 7.03 7.46
CA LEU A 139 -2.13 7.96 7.24
C LEU A 139 -2.30 9.22 8.09
N ASN A 140 -1.18 9.85 8.43
CA ASN A 140 -1.21 11.09 9.18
C ASN A 140 -1.65 12.25 8.29
N HIS A 141 -2.88 12.76 8.51
CA HIS A 141 -3.45 13.89 7.79
C HIS A 141 -2.70 15.22 8.00
N LYS A 142 -1.80 15.30 8.99
CA LYS A 142 -0.90 16.45 9.17
C LYS A 142 0.33 16.39 8.24
N LYS A 143 0.56 15.26 7.59
CA LYS A 143 1.67 15.06 6.63
C LYS A 143 1.22 15.11 5.19
N PHE A 144 0.02 14.59 4.92
CA PHE A 144 -0.63 14.64 3.62
C PHE A 144 -1.94 15.42 3.76
N PHE A 145 -2.04 16.52 3.06
CA PHE A 145 -3.20 17.42 3.11
C PHE A 145 -3.21 18.30 1.86
N GLN A 146 -4.38 18.79 1.53
CA GLN A 146 -4.57 19.68 0.40
C GLN A 146 -3.94 21.06 0.67
N LEU A 147 -3.18 21.55 -0.29
CA LEU A 147 -2.55 22.87 -0.30
C LEU A 147 -3.34 23.83 -1.19
N GLU A 148 -3.27 25.11 -0.84
CA GLU A 148 -3.83 26.17 -1.69
C GLU A 148 -3.01 26.32 -2.99
N ASN A 149 -3.69 26.59 -4.11
CA ASN A 149 -3.03 26.75 -5.41
C ASN A 149 -1.97 27.85 -5.46
N ASN A 150 -2.05 28.82 -4.55
CA ASN A 150 -1.11 29.94 -4.43
C ASN A 150 0.02 29.70 -3.42
N ASP A 151 0.14 28.49 -2.86
CA ASP A 151 1.22 28.12 -1.95
C ASP A 151 2.58 28.31 -2.62
N LYS A 152 3.47 29.07 -1.97
CA LYS A 152 4.76 29.49 -2.55
C LYS A 152 5.74 28.34 -2.67
N GLU A 153 5.79 27.45 -1.68
CA GLU A 153 6.72 26.31 -1.68
C GLU A 153 6.24 25.26 -2.68
N LEU A 154 4.93 25.02 -2.77
CA LEU A 154 4.36 24.18 -3.83
C LEU A 154 4.71 24.74 -5.22
N ASN A 155 4.55 26.03 -5.46
CA ASN A 155 4.88 26.63 -6.76
C ASN A 155 6.37 26.54 -7.09
N LYS A 156 7.24 26.70 -6.10
CA LYS A 156 8.67 26.46 -6.24
C LYS A 156 8.98 24.99 -6.54
N PHE A 157 8.29 24.05 -5.90
CA PHE A 157 8.43 22.63 -6.18
C PHE A 157 7.97 22.30 -7.61
N LYS A 158 6.82 22.78 -8.04
CA LYS A 158 6.29 22.63 -9.41
C LYS A 158 7.29 23.04 -10.49
N SER A 159 8.05 24.11 -10.26
CA SER A 159 9.03 24.60 -11.23
C SER A 159 10.16 23.59 -11.53
N GLN A 160 10.42 22.64 -10.64
CA GLN A 160 11.43 21.59 -10.84
C GLN A 160 11.01 20.54 -11.88
N PHE A 161 9.71 20.38 -12.13
CA PHE A 161 9.14 19.43 -13.08
C PHE A 161 8.74 20.09 -14.42
N ASN A 162 8.73 21.41 -14.49
CA ASN A 162 8.36 22.19 -15.67
C ASN A 162 9.57 22.50 -16.57
N ASN A 163 10.26 21.49 -17.03
CA ASN A 163 11.50 21.68 -17.81
C ASN A 163 11.30 22.38 -19.17
N ASN A 164 10.09 22.38 -19.76
CA ASN A 164 9.86 22.90 -21.11
C ASN A 164 8.52 23.64 -21.29
N GLY A 165 8.06 24.38 -20.30
CA GLY A 165 6.83 25.18 -20.45
C GLY A 165 5.70 24.80 -19.51
N ASN A 166 4.58 25.50 -19.61
CA ASN A 166 3.41 25.27 -18.77
C ASN A 166 2.77 23.91 -19.06
N LYS A 167 2.96 22.97 -18.14
CA LYS A 167 2.17 21.75 -18.14
C LYS A 167 0.79 22.04 -17.52
N GLU A 168 -0.24 21.72 -18.27
CA GLU A 168 -1.65 21.92 -17.87
C GLU A 168 -2.26 20.64 -17.28
N PHE A 169 -1.66 19.48 -17.56
CA PHE A 169 -2.09 18.19 -17.02
C PHE A 169 -0.89 17.33 -16.59
N THR A 170 -0.91 16.91 -15.33
CA THR A 170 0.12 16.06 -14.73
C THR A 170 -0.51 14.83 -14.14
N LEU A 171 -0.18 13.66 -14.68
CA LEU A 171 -0.52 12.36 -14.10
C LEU A 171 0.67 11.87 -13.26
N LEU A 172 0.41 11.37 -12.05
CA LEU A 172 1.44 10.85 -11.15
C LEU A 172 1.34 9.34 -11.00
N PHE A 173 2.45 8.66 -11.17
CA PHE A 173 2.66 7.29 -10.70
C PHE A 173 3.66 7.31 -9.53
N ASN A 174 3.28 6.76 -8.36
CA ASN A 174 4.16 6.62 -7.20
C ASN A 174 4.11 5.20 -6.64
N SER A 175 5.14 4.41 -6.90
CA SER A 175 5.33 3.09 -6.28
C SER A 175 6.74 2.56 -6.55
N ARG A 176 7.16 1.54 -5.79
CA ARG A 176 8.37 0.78 -6.11
C ARG A 176 8.23 0.06 -7.45
N ASN A 177 9.30 0.01 -8.23
CA ASN A 177 9.33 -0.76 -9.48
C ASN A 177 9.44 -2.25 -9.18
N ILE A 178 8.28 -2.92 -9.05
CA ILE A 178 8.14 -4.38 -8.93
C ILE A 178 7.03 -4.86 -9.85
N ARG A 179 7.10 -6.12 -10.28
CA ARG A 179 6.25 -6.67 -11.36
C ARG A 179 4.76 -6.46 -11.13
N ARG A 180 4.25 -6.75 -9.91
CA ARG A 180 2.81 -6.60 -9.61
C ARG A 180 2.27 -5.16 -9.74
N LYS A 181 3.13 -4.16 -9.85
CA LYS A 181 2.73 -2.76 -10.04
C LYS A 181 2.37 -2.42 -11.49
N SER A 182 2.58 -3.34 -12.43
CA SER A 182 2.19 -3.21 -13.85
C SER A 182 2.61 -1.88 -14.46
N ILE A 183 3.85 -1.44 -14.17
CA ILE A 183 4.34 -0.14 -14.62
C ILE A 183 4.44 -0.05 -16.17
N PRO A 184 4.86 -1.11 -16.88
CA PRO A 184 4.80 -1.09 -18.34
C PRO A 184 3.40 -0.83 -18.90
N ASP A 185 2.35 -1.38 -18.25
CA ASP A 185 0.96 -1.14 -18.67
C ASP A 185 0.54 0.32 -18.41
N THR A 186 1.06 0.93 -17.34
CA THR A 186 0.86 2.37 -17.07
C THR A 186 1.50 3.22 -18.18
N ILE A 187 2.72 2.88 -18.61
CA ILE A 187 3.41 3.59 -19.72
C ILE A 187 2.67 3.38 -21.05
N LEU A 188 2.17 2.18 -21.29
CA LEU A 188 1.37 1.87 -22.49
C LEU A 188 0.03 2.62 -22.48
N ALA A 189 -0.66 2.68 -21.35
CA ALA A 189 -1.88 3.47 -21.18
C ALA A 189 -1.62 4.96 -21.44
N TRP A 190 -0.48 5.48 -20.92
CA TRP A 190 -0.04 6.84 -21.18
C TRP A 190 0.18 7.10 -22.69
N LYS A 191 0.82 6.16 -23.39
CA LYS A 191 0.98 6.23 -24.85
C LYS A 191 -0.36 6.33 -25.55
N TYR A 192 -1.29 5.44 -25.23
CA TYR A 192 -2.62 5.47 -25.86
C TYR A 192 -3.36 6.77 -25.57
N PHE A 193 -3.24 7.31 -24.34
CA PHE A 193 -3.80 8.62 -24.03
C PHE A 193 -3.20 9.71 -24.92
N LEU A 194 -1.87 9.79 -25.03
CA LEU A 194 -1.21 10.77 -25.89
C LEU A 194 -1.63 10.61 -27.37
N ASP A 195 -1.85 9.39 -27.83
CA ASP A 195 -2.26 9.12 -29.23
C ASP A 195 -3.67 9.66 -29.55
N THR A 196 -4.49 9.95 -28.53
CA THR A 196 -5.80 10.60 -28.72
C THR A 196 -5.72 12.12 -28.83
N LEU A 197 -4.58 12.72 -28.52
CA LEU A 197 -4.39 14.17 -28.41
C LEU A 197 -3.72 14.74 -29.67
N SER A 198 -4.02 16.00 -29.97
CA SER A 198 -3.22 16.79 -30.92
C SER A 198 -1.80 17.02 -30.39
N LYS A 199 -0.88 17.41 -31.27
CA LYS A 199 0.51 17.70 -30.86
C LYS A 199 0.59 18.80 -29.80
N GLU A 200 -0.21 19.84 -29.95
CA GLU A 200 -0.26 20.98 -29.01
C GLU A 200 -0.77 20.56 -27.62
N GLU A 201 -1.79 19.69 -27.56
CA GLU A 201 -2.31 19.14 -26.30
C GLU A 201 -1.31 18.20 -25.63
N ARG A 202 -0.62 17.36 -26.41
CA ARG A 202 0.43 16.48 -25.91
C ARG A 202 1.53 17.28 -25.16
N GLU A 203 1.98 18.40 -25.74
CA GLU A 203 3.03 19.24 -25.16
C GLU A 203 2.63 19.80 -23.78
N LYS A 204 1.33 19.92 -23.49
CA LYS A 204 0.77 20.37 -22.23
C LYS A 204 0.61 19.27 -21.18
N CYS A 205 0.74 18.00 -21.55
CA CYS A 205 0.60 16.87 -20.65
C CYS A 205 1.95 16.33 -20.21
N GLN A 206 2.00 15.71 -19.01
CA GLN A 206 3.15 14.92 -18.55
C GLN A 206 2.74 13.80 -17.61
N LEU A 207 3.53 12.73 -17.61
CA LEU A 207 3.49 11.65 -16.63
C LEU A 207 4.71 11.75 -15.73
N VAL A 208 4.52 12.03 -14.44
CA VAL A 208 5.58 11.98 -13.45
C VAL A 208 5.61 10.59 -12.82
N MET A 209 6.75 9.93 -12.93
CA MET A 209 6.95 8.59 -12.38
C MET A 209 7.93 8.64 -11.20
N HIS A 210 7.39 8.64 -9.98
CA HIS A 210 8.20 8.55 -8.77
C HIS A 210 8.48 7.09 -8.45
N THR A 211 9.55 6.58 -9.03
CA THR A 211 9.96 5.17 -8.94
C THR A 211 11.42 4.98 -9.35
N GLN A 212 12.00 3.82 -9.01
CA GLN A 212 13.32 3.45 -9.53
C GLN A 212 13.21 3.08 -11.01
N PRO A 213 14.07 3.64 -11.89
CA PRO A 213 14.04 3.30 -13.32
C PRO A 213 14.26 1.82 -13.60
N ILE A 214 15.13 1.16 -12.82
CA ILE A 214 15.45 -0.26 -12.92
C ILE A 214 15.43 -0.86 -11.51
N ASP A 215 14.76 -2.00 -11.35
CA ASP A 215 14.77 -2.82 -10.12
C ASP A 215 14.87 -4.29 -10.52
N GLN A 216 15.66 -5.07 -9.80
CA GLN A 216 15.84 -6.52 -10.09
C GLN A 216 14.54 -7.33 -9.99
N ASN A 217 13.56 -6.87 -9.20
CA ASN A 217 12.23 -7.46 -9.04
C ASN A 217 11.18 -6.80 -9.94
N GLY A 218 11.59 -5.85 -10.77
CA GLY A 218 10.74 -5.05 -11.63
C GLY A 218 11.11 -5.14 -13.11
N THR A 219 11.12 -3.98 -13.74
CA THR A 219 11.31 -3.83 -15.19
C THR A 219 12.34 -2.73 -15.47
N ASP A 220 13.08 -2.84 -16.57
CA ASP A 220 13.87 -1.76 -17.16
C ASP A 220 12.92 -0.75 -17.83
N LEU A 221 12.47 0.24 -17.08
CA LEU A 221 11.51 1.23 -17.56
C LEU A 221 12.07 2.09 -18.70
N PRO A 222 13.32 2.54 -18.68
CA PRO A 222 13.94 3.20 -19.83
C PRO A 222 13.87 2.37 -21.12
N ALA A 223 14.04 1.06 -21.05
CA ALA A 223 13.89 0.20 -22.22
C ALA A 223 12.44 0.15 -22.74
N VAL A 224 11.47 0.07 -21.83
CA VAL A 224 10.03 0.12 -22.16
C VAL A 224 9.67 1.45 -22.83
N ILE A 225 10.14 2.56 -22.27
CA ILE A 225 9.88 3.90 -22.82
C ILE A 225 10.45 4.01 -24.23
N ARG A 226 11.73 3.64 -24.44
CA ARG A 226 12.34 3.68 -25.78
C ARG A 226 11.62 2.80 -26.81
N PHE A 227 11.10 1.66 -26.37
CA PHE A 227 10.34 0.77 -27.25
C PHE A 227 8.98 1.36 -27.66
N LEU A 228 8.27 1.97 -26.72
CA LEU A 228 6.93 2.53 -26.95
C LEU A 228 6.97 3.91 -27.62
N PHE A 229 8.05 4.68 -27.41
CA PHE A 229 8.22 6.04 -27.89
C PHE A 229 9.56 6.19 -28.62
N PRO A 230 9.70 5.65 -29.82
CA PRO A 230 10.95 5.70 -30.57
C PRO A 230 11.38 7.14 -30.95
N GLU A 231 10.45 8.08 -31.04
CA GLU A 231 10.70 9.49 -31.36
C GLU A 231 10.97 10.35 -30.13
N ASP A 232 11.07 9.75 -28.95
CA ASP A 232 11.31 10.42 -27.66
C ASP A 232 10.27 11.50 -27.27
N ASP A 233 9.05 11.35 -27.76
CA ASP A 233 7.92 12.27 -27.56
C ASP A 233 6.99 11.89 -26.39
N HIS A 234 7.55 11.21 -25.37
CA HIS A 234 6.79 10.56 -24.30
C HIS A 234 6.28 11.49 -23.18
N ASN A 235 6.87 12.66 -22.99
CA ASN A 235 6.56 13.56 -21.85
C ASN A 235 6.54 12.85 -20.48
N ILE A 236 7.39 11.86 -20.27
CA ILE A 236 7.55 11.15 -19.01
C ILE A 236 8.74 11.75 -18.25
N VAL A 237 8.50 12.12 -16.99
CA VAL A 237 9.52 12.64 -16.07
C VAL A 237 9.81 11.59 -15.01
N MET A 238 11.04 11.10 -14.97
CA MET A 238 11.48 10.14 -13.94
C MET A 238 11.94 10.87 -12.69
N SER A 239 11.25 10.64 -11.58
CA SER A 239 11.59 11.11 -10.24
C SER A 239 12.05 9.92 -9.39
N HIS A 240 13.35 9.74 -9.24
CA HIS A 240 13.91 8.57 -8.53
C HIS A 240 14.73 8.96 -7.28
N GLN A 241 14.85 10.25 -7.00
CA GLN A 241 15.49 10.74 -5.78
C GLN A 241 14.56 10.54 -4.58
N LYS A 242 15.13 10.26 -3.42
CA LYS A 242 14.36 10.18 -2.18
C LYS A 242 13.82 11.56 -1.83
N LEU A 243 12.50 11.69 -1.81
CA LEU A 243 11.79 12.87 -1.37
C LEU A 243 11.52 12.83 0.14
N THR A 244 11.48 13.98 0.77
CA THR A 244 10.94 14.12 2.14
C THR A 244 9.43 13.94 2.13
N ILE A 245 8.82 13.69 3.30
CA ILE A 245 7.35 13.58 3.42
C ILE A 245 6.66 14.86 2.93
N GLU A 246 7.22 16.03 3.25
CA GLU A 246 6.71 17.32 2.77
C GLU A 246 6.77 17.43 1.24
N GLN A 247 7.89 17.03 0.64
CA GLN A 247 8.03 17.00 -0.82
C GLN A 247 7.09 15.98 -1.47
N MET A 248 6.80 14.86 -0.79
CA MET A 248 5.78 13.93 -1.25
C MET A 248 4.39 14.57 -1.22
N ASN A 249 4.06 15.32 -0.16
CA ASN A 249 2.81 16.09 -0.13
C ASN A 249 2.73 17.08 -1.29
N PHE A 250 3.81 17.81 -1.60
CA PHE A 250 3.86 18.70 -2.77
C PHE A 250 3.65 17.94 -4.08
N LEU A 251 4.25 16.77 -4.22
CA LEU A 251 4.15 15.95 -5.44
C LEU A 251 2.70 15.53 -5.72
N TYR A 252 1.94 15.12 -4.69
CA TYR A 252 0.53 14.80 -4.82
C TYR A 252 -0.35 16.03 -5.09
N ASN A 253 -0.07 17.16 -4.44
CA ASN A 253 -0.75 18.44 -4.70
C ASN A 253 -0.40 19.05 -6.08
N TYR A 254 0.69 18.60 -6.69
CA TYR A 254 1.06 18.98 -8.04
C TYR A 254 0.29 18.22 -9.11
N ALA A 255 -0.06 16.97 -8.83
CA ALA A 255 -0.70 16.08 -9.78
C ALA A 255 -2.20 16.38 -9.91
N ASP A 256 -2.71 16.33 -11.16
CA ASP A 256 -4.14 16.40 -11.45
C ASP A 256 -4.82 15.04 -11.28
N GLY A 257 -4.04 13.96 -11.25
CA GLY A 257 -4.51 12.61 -11.00
C GLY A 257 -3.36 11.66 -10.64
N VAL A 258 -3.69 10.57 -9.96
CA VAL A 258 -2.76 9.49 -9.64
C VAL A 258 -3.18 8.24 -10.37
N ILE A 259 -2.22 7.47 -10.89
CA ILE A 259 -2.50 6.17 -11.54
C ILE A 259 -1.77 5.03 -10.84
N LEU A 260 -2.50 3.95 -10.52
CA LEU A 260 -1.96 2.74 -9.91
C LEU A 260 -2.65 1.50 -10.49
N LEU A 261 -2.04 0.88 -11.49
CA LEU A 261 -2.59 -0.31 -12.17
C LEU A 261 -2.06 -1.63 -11.56
N SER A 262 -1.75 -1.64 -10.27
CA SER A 262 -1.26 -2.85 -9.60
C SER A 262 -2.23 -4.02 -9.76
N SER A 263 -1.69 -5.21 -10.02
CA SER A 263 -2.49 -6.44 -10.08
C SER A 263 -2.97 -6.91 -8.70
N ALA A 264 -2.23 -6.57 -7.65
CA ALA A 264 -2.55 -6.89 -6.26
C ALA A 264 -2.04 -5.80 -5.31
N GLU A 265 -2.87 -5.44 -4.32
CA GLU A 265 -2.53 -4.49 -3.25
C GLU A 265 -3.27 -4.82 -1.95
N GLY A 266 -2.54 -5.01 -0.87
CA GLY A 266 -3.14 -5.11 0.46
C GLY A 266 -3.96 -3.87 0.80
N TRP A 267 -3.41 -2.68 0.49
CA TRP A 267 -4.10 -1.40 0.68
C TRP A 267 -3.91 -0.42 -0.49
N GLY A 268 -2.67 -0.10 -0.89
CA GLY A 268 -2.35 0.93 -1.88
C GLY A 268 -2.21 2.31 -1.26
N LEU A 269 -1.18 2.53 -0.43
CA LEU A 269 -0.94 3.78 0.32
C LEU A 269 -0.91 5.02 -0.57
N SER A 270 -0.36 4.94 -1.77
CA SER A 270 -0.32 6.06 -2.72
C SER A 270 -1.72 6.60 -3.08
N LEU A 271 -2.77 5.77 -3.03
CA LEU A 271 -4.13 6.22 -3.22
C LEU A 271 -4.66 6.97 -1.99
N THR A 272 -4.31 6.54 -0.77
CA THR A 272 -4.67 7.28 0.44
C THR A 272 -3.96 8.63 0.51
N GLU A 273 -2.69 8.68 0.12
CA GLU A 273 -1.90 9.93 0.02
C GLU A 273 -2.57 10.90 -0.98
N SER A 274 -2.99 10.37 -2.13
CA SER A 274 -3.75 11.09 -3.14
C SER A 274 -5.08 11.67 -2.61
N LEU A 275 -5.86 10.84 -1.91
CA LEU A 275 -7.15 11.27 -1.34
C LEU A 275 -6.98 12.37 -0.28
N LEU A 276 -5.96 12.28 0.56
CA LEU A 276 -5.68 13.29 1.59
C LEU A 276 -5.28 14.64 0.99
N THR A 277 -4.72 14.64 -0.21
CA THR A 277 -4.36 15.87 -0.94
C THR A 277 -5.48 16.36 -1.87
N GLY A 278 -6.63 15.67 -1.91
CA GLY A 278 -7.74 16.00 -2.79
C GLY A 278 -7.53 15.62 -4.25
N THR A 279 -6.53 14.81 -4.57
CA THR A 279 -6.18 14.41 -5.93
C THR A 279 -6.91 13.11 -6.30
N PRO A 280 -7.71 13.06 -7.38
CA PRO A 280 -8.40 11.85 -7.83
C PRO A 280 -7.41 10.80 -8.35
N PHE A 281 -7.89 9.55 -8.47
CA PHE A 281 -7.03 8.47 -8.93
C PHE A 281 -7.69 7.53 -9.95
N ILE A 282 -6.85 6.89 -10.74
CA ILE A 282 -7.18 5.78 -11.64
C ILE A 282 -6.51 4.52 -11.08
N ALA A 283 -7.27 3.47 -10.80
CA ALA A 283 -6.67 2.27 -10.23
C ALA A 283 -7.43 0.98 -10.62
N ASN A 284 -6.71 -0.14 -10.62
CA ASN A 284 -7.31 -1.45 -10.80
C ASN A 284 -8.23 -1.82 -9.62
N VAL A 285 -9.32 -2.50 -9.96
CA VAL A 285 -10.30 -3.00 -8.98
C VAL A 285 -9.77 -4.31 -8.37
N THR A 286 -8.92 -4.19 -7.36
CA THR A 286 -8.35 -5.32 -6.63
C THR A 286 -7.99 -4.94 -5.18
N GLY A 287 -7.89 -5.92 -4.29
CA GLY A 287 -7.44 -5.75 -2.90
C GLY A 287 -8.06 -4.59 -2.16
N GLY A 288 -7.24 -3.90 -1.37
CA GLY A 288 -7.65 -2.73 -0.59
C GLY A 288 -7.91 -1.47 -1.41
N MET A 289 -7.51 -1.43 -2.68
CA MET A 289 -7.84 -0.31 -3.57
C MET A 289 -9.36 -0.19 -3.78
N GLN A 290 -10.10 -1.31 -3.77
CA GLN A 290 -11.56 -1.33 -3.85
C GLN A 290 -12.23 -0.61 -2.68
N ASP A 291 -11.64 -0.73 -1.48
CA ASP A 291 -12.15 -0.04 -0.29
C ASP A 291 -12.03 1.48 -0.45
N GLN A 292 -10.93 1.94 -1.04
CA GLN A 292 -10.68 3.36 -1.28
C GLN A 292 -11.53 3.93 -2.42
N MET A 293 -11.91 3.11 -3.39
CA MET A 293 -12.88 3.47 -4.45
C MET A 293 -14.30 3.61 -3.90
N ARG A 294 -14.60 2.94 -2.80
CA ARG A 294 -15.90 2.98 -2.12
C ARG A 294 -17.08 2.61 -3.02
N PHE A 295 -17.03 1.43 -3.63
CA PHE A 295 -18.15 0.92 -4.38
C PHE A 295 -19.41 0.78 -3.49
N VAL A 296 -20.57 1.13 -4.06
CA VAL A 296 -21.86 1.05 -3.38
C VAL A 296 -22.89 0.34 -4.25
N ASP A 297 -23.90 -0.26 -3.61
CA ASP A 297 -25.07 -0.80 -4.28
C ASP A 297 -26.13 0.29 -4.55
N GLU A 298 -27.23 -0.06 -5.21
CA GLU A 298 -28.35 0.82 -5.52
C GLU A 298 -28.98 1.51 -4.30
N LYS A 299 -28.71 1.00 -3.10
CA LYS A 299 -29.17 1.56 -1.81
C LYS A 299 -28.11 2.39 -1.11
N GLY A 300 -26.96 2.61 -1.76
CA GLY A 300 -25.81 3.32 -1.19
C GLY A 300 -25.04 2.52 -0.14
N LYS A 301 -25.29 1.21 -0.01
CA LYS A 301 -24.54 0.36 0.93
C LYS A 301 -23.17 0.05 0.36
N TRP A 302 -22.15 0.29 1.16
CA TRP A 302 -20.77 0.02 0.79
C TRP A 302 -20.52 -1.47 0.54
N PHE A 303 -19.97 -1.79 -0.62
CA PHE A 303 -19.59 -3.15 -1.02
C PHE A 303 -18.75 -3.83 0.08
N THR A 304 -19.13 -5.04 0.41
CA THR A 304 -18.40 -5.88 1.35
C THR A 304 -18.20 -7.24 0.68
N PRO A 305 -16.96 -7.67 0.47
CA PRO A 305 -16.65 -8.99 -0.06
C PRO A 305 -17.30 -10.11 0.75
N THR A 306 -17.69 -11.16 0.04
CA THR A 306 -18.23 -12.42 0.58
C THR A 306 -17.52 -13.58 -0.10
N PRO A 307 -17.60 -14.83 0.39
CA PRO A 307 -17.04 -15.98 -0.31
C PRO A 307 -17.52 -16.13 -1.75
N ASP A 308 -18.79 -15.78 -2.03
CA ASP A 308 -19.37 -15.87 -3.38
C ASP A 308 -18.93 -14.71 -4.30
N VAL A 309 -18.72 -13.53 -3.71
CA VAL A 309 -18.25 -12.32 -4.41
C VAL A 309 -17.04 -11.75 -3.66
N PRO A 310 -15.89 -12.42 -3.75
CA PRO A 310 -14.73 -12.07 -2.94
C PRO A 310 -14.02 -10.78 -3.40
N SER A 311 -14.33 -10.28 -4.57
CA SER A 311 -13.81 -9.04 -5.15
C SER A 311 -14.77 -8.49 -6.19
N ASN A 312 -14.78 -7.17 -6.39
CA ASN A 312 -15.60 -6.50 -7.41
C ASN A 312 -14.96 -6.49 -8.82
N HIS A 313 -13.90 -7.26 -9.06
CA HIS A 313 -13.20 -7.30 -10.35
C HIS A 313 -14.11 -7.64 -11.55
N LYS A 314 -15.22 -8.37 -11.31
CA LYS A 314 -16.23 -8.71 -12.34
C LYS A 314 -17.23 -7.58 -12.62
N LYS A 315 -17.02 -6.39 -12.05
CA LYS A 315 -17.87 -5.24 -12.26
C LYS A 315 -19.34 -5.45 -11.81
N THR A 316 -19.53 -6.15 -10.68
CA THR A 316 -20.86 -6.35 -10.08
C THR A 316 -21.41 -5.01 -9.55
N TYR A 317 -20.53 -4.16 -9.01
CA TYR A 317 -20.85 -2.81 -8.55
C TYR A 317 -20.16 -1.81 -9.44
N THR A 318 -20.89 -0.81 -9.95
CA THR A 318 -20.36 0.20 -10.89
C THR A 318 -20.28 1.60 -10.29
N GLU A 319 -21.13 1.89 -9.29
CA GLU A 319 -21.11 3.17 -8.60
C GLU A 319 -20.00 3.19 -7.55
N CYS A 320 -19.18 4.24 -7.60
CA CYS A 320 -18.08 4.46 -6.66
C CYS A 320 -17.93 5.95 -6.35
N GLY A 321 -16.96 6.32 -5.50
CA GLY A 321 -16.67 7.71 -5.18
C GLY A 321 -16.21 8.48 -6.42
N GLU A 322 -16.61 9.74 -6.52
CA GLU A 322 -16.29 10.63 -7.65
C GLU A 322 -14.77 10.85 -7.85
N TRP A 323 -14.00 10.62 -6.80
CA TRP A 323 -12.54 10.71 -6.82
C TRP A 323 -11.84 9.50 -7.45
N ALA A 324 -12.58 8.44 -7.79
CA ALA A 324 -12.03 7.18 -8.26
C ALA A 324 -12.48 6.85 -9.68
N LEU A 325 -11.53 6.54 -10.55
CA LEU A 325 -11.77 5.99 -11.88
C LEU A 325 -11.35 4.50 -11.88
N PRO A 326 -12.30 3.57 -11.70
CA PRO A 326 -12.01 2.15 -11.57
C PRO A 326 -11.64 1.53 -12.91
N VAL A 327 -10.54 0.80 -12.93
CA VAL A 327 -10.14 -0.06 -14.06
C VAL A 327 -10.47 -1.50 -13.66
N PHE A 328 -11.44 -2.10 -14.35
CA PHE A 328 -11.81 -3.50 -14.13
C PHE A 328 -10.86 -4.41 -14.93
N PRO A 329 -10.09 -5.29 -14.24
CA PRO A 329 -9.14 -6.14 -14.92
C PRO A 329 -9.86 -7.16 -15.82
N THR A 330 -9.37 -7.35 -17.04
CA THR A 330 -9.89 -8.36 -17.97
C THR A 330 -9.45 -9.77 -17.59
N ASN A 331 -8.29 -9.88 -16.94
CA ASN A 331 -7.74 -11.14 -16.42
C ASN A 331 -7.42 -10.95 -14.95
N LEU A 332 -7.77 -11.94 -14.12
CA LEU A 332 -7.25 -12.03 -12.76
C LEU A 332 -5.81 -12.54 -12.83
N SER A 333 -4.88 -11.75 -12.32
CA SER A 333 -3.56 -12.24 -12.01
C SER A 333 -3.67 -13.01 -10.69
N LEU A 334 -3.69 -14.33 -10.76
CA LEU A 334 -3.70 -15.19 -9.59
C LEU A 334 -2.28 -15.26 -9.03
N VAL A 335 -1.97 -14.41 -8.06
CA VAL A 335 -0.63 -14.26 -7.48
C VAL A 335 -0.57 -14.88 -6.07
N GLY A 336 -1.57 -15.65 -5.71
CA GLY A 336 -1.67 -16.31 -4.41
C GLY A 336 -0.62 -17.39 -4.17
#